data_80652b5eaf603d70c7499723e46dae2f
#
_entry.id   80652b5eaf603d70c7499723e46dae2f
#
_cell.length_a   1.000
_cell.length_b   1.000
_cell.length_c   1.000
_cell.angle_alpha   90.00
_cell.angle_beta   90.00
_cell.angle_gamma   90.00
#
_symmetry.space_group_name_H-M   'P 1'
#
loop_
_entity.id
_entity.type
_entity.pdbx_description
1 polymer ?
#
loop_
_entity_poly.entity_id
_entity_poly.type
_entity_poly.pdbx_seq_one_letter_code
_entity_poly.pdbx_strand_id
1 'polypeptide(L)'
;MRLALWVLLLAPALPAQQPDPTWRRLEDETMRHFQALLRFDTSDPPGHEAPAVDYLKQVLERGGVPVQIFALDPRRPNLVARLKGSGKKRPLLIMGHTDVVNVDPAKWIHPPFSATRAGGYVYSRGAVDDKDNVVACLMVMLELKRRNIPLERDVIFLAEAGEEGSVRYGIEYMVEKHWPEIEAEFCFAEGAGVVRSGGQARYAEVQTTEKIPYAVRLVATGPAGHGSVPLRTNAVVRLAQAVAKVAAWQTPLRLNDTTRAYFERLATISTPEEAARYNGLVHPGRSAEIQEYLAVHEPRRHAMLRTSISPNILKGGYRVNVIPSEAEATLDIRALPDEDLPRLLEQLRGVINDPAVKVIPAERDTRPPAPPSRLGTEAFRAVEAAVRKIYGVPTLPYMSTGATDMAYLRARGVDCYGVGPATDIEDGPKGFGAHSDQERILEEELHRFVRFHWEIVVSLAAAP
;
A
#
# COMPACT_ATOMS: atom_id res chain seq x y z
N MET A 1 4.61 52.96 -39.76
CA MET A 1 4.57 52.46 -38.39
C MET A 1 3.12 52.21 -37.99
N ARG A 2 2.68 50.97 -37.97
CA ARG A 2 1.32 50.60 -37.50
C ARG A 2 1.51 49.89 -36.16
N LEU A 3 1.06 50.51 -35.05
CA LEU A 3 0.98 49.91 -33.75
C LEU A 3 -0.15 48.88 -33.75
N ALA A 4 0.14 47.61 -33.47
CA ALA A 4 -0.85 46.60 -33.19
C ALA A 4 -1.16 46.60 -31.68
N LEU A 5 -2.38 46.97 -31.33
CA LEU A 5 -2.91 46.89 -29.97
C LEU A 5 -3.29 45.43 -29.70
N TRP A 6 -2.59 44.76 -28.75
CA TRP A 6 -2.98 43.44 -28.25
C TRP A 6 -3.99 43.67 -27.10
N VAL A 7 -5.24 43.30 -27.34
CA VAL A 7 -6.28 43.26 -26.32
C VAL A 7 -6.15 41.89 -25.58
N LEU A 8 -5.64 41.90 -24.35
CA LEU A 8 -5.70 40.74 -23.45
C LEU A 8 -7.16 40.55 -22.99
N LEU A 9 -7.84 39.56 -23.55
CA LEU A 9 -9.11 39.07 -23.03
C LEU A 9 -8.83 38.27 -21.74
N LEU A 10 -9.04 38.91 -20.61
CA LEU A 10 -9.14 38.25 -19.30
C LEU A 10 -10.42 37.38 -19.30
N ALA A 11 -10.26 36.05 -19.36
CA ALA A 11 -11.35 35.12 -19.12
C ALA A 11 -11.85 35.31 -17.66
N PRO A 12 -13.16 35.44 -17.43
CA PRO A 12 -13.69 35.53 -16.07
C PRO A 12 -13.37 34.23 -15.33
N ALA A 13 -12.72 34.36 -14.15
CA ALA A 13 -12.57 33.24 -13.23
C ALA A 13 -13.96 32.76 -12.80
N LEU A 14 -14.31 31.53 -13.10
CA LEU A 14 -15.52 30.91 -12.60
C LEU A 14 -15.49 30.98 -11.06
N PRO A 15 -16.55 31.46 -10.40
CA PRO A 15 -16.58 31.46 -8.95
C PRO A 15 -16.47 30.03 -8.44
N ALA A 16 -15.55 29.78 -7.51
CA ALA A 16 -15.46 28.53 -6.83
C ALA A 16 -16.84 28.20 -6.24
N GLN A 17 -17.45 27.09 -6.67
CA GLN A 17 -18.73 26.63 -6.12
C GLN A 17 -18.56 26.48 -4.62
N GLN A 18 -19.35 27.22 -3.84
CA GLN A 18 -19.36 27.01 -2.39
C GLN A 18 -19.79 25.57 -2.11
N PRO A 19 -19.03 24.83 -1.25
CA PRO A 19 -19.40 23.45 -0.93
C PRO A 19 -20.82 23.39 -0.37
N ASP A 20 -21.58 22.39 -0.81
CA ASP A 20 -22.91 22.08 -0.27
C ASP A 20 -22.83 22.04 1.27
N PRO A 21 -23.74 22.71 2.01
CA PRO A 21 -23.75 22.71 3.47
C PRO A 21 -23.71 21.32 4.11
N THR A 22 -24.27 20.30 3.47
CA THR A 22 -24.20 18.90 3.89
C THR A 22 -22.77 18.37 3.92
N TRP A 23 -21.95 18.71 2.93
CA TRP A 23 -20.55 18.29 2.88
C TRP A 23 -19.69 19.01 3.92
N ARG A 24 -19.91 20.28 4.20
CA ARG A 24 -19.17 20.98 5.27
C ARG A 24 -19.39 20.34 6.64
N ARG A 25 -20.64 19.97 6.97
CA ARG A 25 -20.92 19.26 8.22
C ARG A 25 -20.20 17.92 8.29
N LEU A 26 -20.13 17.20 7.16
CA LEU A 26 -19.44 15.92 7.06
C LEU A 26 -17.92 16.09 7.22
N GLU A 27 -17.34 17.15 6.67
CA GLU A 27 -15.92 17.49 6.81
C GLU A 27 -15.54 17.73 8.28
N ASP A 28 -16.32 18.52 9.01
CA ASP A 28 -16.10 18.77 10.44
C ASP A 28 -16.21 17.47 11.26
N GLU A 29 -17.17 16.61 10.94
CA GLU A 29 -17.35 15.33 11.60
C GLU A 29 -16.20 14.37 11.27
N THR A 30 -15.82 14.27 10.01
CA THR A 30 -14.66 13.50 9.54
C THR A 30 -13.41 13.90 10.31
N MET A 31 -13.12 15.19 10.39
CA MET A 31 -11.94 15.70 11.10
C MET A 31 -11.96 15.35 12.58
N ARG A 32 -13.12 15.44 13.25
CA ARG A 32 -13.25 15.05 14.67
C ARG A 32 -12.93 13.57 14.89
N HIS A 33 -13.48 12.68 14.04
CA HIS A 33 -13.23 11.24 14.14
C HIS A 33 -11.79 10.90 13.76
N PHE A 34 -11.26 11.52 12.73
CA PHE A 34 -9.87 11.31 12.30
C PHE A 34 -8.88 11.70 13.40
N GLN A 35 -8.99 12.92 13.94
CA GLN A 35 -8.13 13.35 15.06
C GLN A 35 -8.30 12.48 16.31
N ALA A 36 -9.49 11.95 16.58
CA ALA A 36 -9.70 11.04 17.70
C ALA A 36 -8.96 9.72 17.49
N LEU A 37 -9.04 9.13 16.29
CA LEU A 37 -8.34 7.89 15.94
C LEU A 37 -6.82 8.07 15.96
N LEU A 38 -6.31 9.19 15.45
CA LEU A 38 -4.88 9.48 15.42
C LEU A 38 -4.25 9.63 16.82
N ARG A 39 -5.05 9.98 17.83
CA ARG A 39 -4.56 10.11 19.21
C ARG A 39 -4.36 8.79 19.94
N PHE A 40 -4.87 7.70 19.42
CA PHE A 40 -4.57 6.38 19.97
C PHE A 40 -3.21 5.90 19.45
N ASP A 41 -2.29 5.64 20.36
CA ASP A 41 -1.04 4.94 20.07
C ASP A 41 -1.35 3.44 19.93
N THR A 42 -1.34 2.99 18.67
CA THR A 42 -1.59 1.62 18.28
C THR A 42 -0.35 1.02 17.59
N SER A 43 0.84 1.46 18.01
CA SER A 43 2.11 0.99 17.45
C SER A 43 2.26 -0.52 17.55
N ASP A 44 2.62 -1.18 16.48
CA ASP A 44 2.89 -2.61 16.39
C ASP A 44 4.36 -2.88 15.97
N PRO A 45 5.16 -3.60 16.77
CA PRO A 45 4.86 -4.15 18.09
C PRO A 45 4.78 -3.09 19.21
N PRO A 46 4.08 -3.33 20.35
CA PRO A 46 3.42 -4.60 20.71
C PRO A 46 2.01 -4.79 20.15
N GLY A 47 1.38 -3.77 19.55
CA GLY A 47 -0.01 -3.74 19.15
C GLY A 47 -0.98 -3.54 20.33
N HIS A 48 -1.82 -2.51 20.26
CA HIS A 48 -2.86 -2.22 21.26
C HIS A 48 -4.01 -1.45 20.60
N GLU A 49 -4.70 -2.09 19.70
CA GLU A 49 -5.74 -1.49 18.87
C GLU A 49 -7.08 -1.34 19.61
N ALA A 50 -7.27 -2.04 20.76
CA ALA A 50 -8.53 -2.05 21.51
C ALA A 50 -9.13 -0.66 21.77
N PRO A 51 -8.38 0.40 22.21
CA PRO A 51 -8.96 1.73 22.42
C PRO A 51 -9.52 2.37 21.15
N ALA A 52 -8.85 2.18 20.00
CA ALA A 52 -9.30 2.70 18.72
C ALA A 52 -10.56 1.95 18.23
N VAL A 53 -10.58 0.63 18.38
CA VAL A 53 -11.73 -0.21 18.03
C VAL A 53 -12.93 0.06 18.93
N ASP A 54 -12.73 0.25 20.24
CA ASP A 54 -13.79 0.64 21.17
C ASP A 54 -14.40 1.99 20.81
N TYR A 55 -13.57 2.95 20.38
CA TYR A 55 -14.04 4.23 19.89
C TYR A 55 -14.91 4.07 18.62
N LEU A 56 -14.45 3.32 17.62
CA LEU A 56 -15.19 3.02 16.39
C LEU A 56 -16.53 2.36 16.69
N LYS A 57 -16.52 1.34 17.57
CA LYS A 57 -17.73 0.64 18.02
C LYS A 57 -18.76 1.60 18.59
N GLN A 58 -18.35 2.44 19.56
CA GLN A 58 -19.26 3.43 20.16
C GLN A 58 -19.84 4.41 19.16
N VAL A 59 -19.05 4.85 18.17
CA VAL A 59 -19.51 5.79 17.13
C VAL A 59 -20.53 5.11 16.21
N LEU A 60 -20.23 3.90 15.73
CA LEU A 60 -21.10 3.13 14.84
C LEU A 60 -22.42 2.74 15.51
N GLU A 61 -22.36 2.22 16.75
CA GLU A 61 -23.56 1.84 17.51
C GLU A 61 -24.47 3.04 17.79
N ARG A 62 -23.91 4.20 18.17
CA ARG A 62 -24.66 5.45 18.29
C ARG A 62 -25.27 5.91 16.96
N GLY A 63 -24.60 5.62 15.85
CA GLY A 63 -25.11 5.85 14.49
C GLY A 63 -26.15 4.82 14.05
N GLY A 64 -26.48 3.81 14.88
CA GLY A 64 -27.43 2.75 14.57
C GLY A 64 -26.89 1.70 13.61
N VAL A 65 -25.57 1.58 13.47
CA VAL A 65 -24.90 0.56 12.65
C VAL A 65 -24.53 -0.63 13.54
N PRO A 66 -24.97 -1.86 13.24
CA PRO A 66 -24.61 -3.06 14.01
C PRO A 66 -23.12 -3.36 13.93
N VAL A 67 -22.53 -3.75 15.05
CA VAL A 67 -21.10 -4.04 15.18
C VAL A 67 -20.87 -5.40 15.84
N GLN A 68 -19.89 -6.14 15.36
CA GLN A 68 -19.36 -7.36 15.98
C GLN A 68 -17.84 -7.19 16.21
N ILE A 69 -17.32 -7.80 17.27
CA ILE A 69 -15.91 -7.75 17.61
C ILE A 69 -15.34 -9.17 17.60
N PHE A 70 -14.19 -9.33 16.93
CA PHE A 70 -13.46 -10.59 16.84
C PHE A 70 -12.01 -10.38 17.28
N ALA A 71 -11.54 -11.15 18.24
CA ALA A 71 -10.21 -10.96 18.81
C ALA A 71 -9.52 -12.29 19.10
N LEU A 72 -8.33 -12.49 18.57
CA LEU A 72 -7.42 -13.56 18.99
C LEU A 72 -6.69 -13.17 20.30
N ASP A 73 -6.33 -11.90 20.43
CA ASP A 73 -5.84 -11.24 21.65
C ASP A 73 -6.81 -10.09 21.98
N PRO A 74 -7.38 -10.01 23.21
CA PRO A 74 -8.32 -8.93 23.57
C PRO A 74 -7.78 -7.51 23.41
N ARG A 75 -6.45 -7.32 23.36
CA ARG A 75 -5.82 -6.02 23.12
C ARG A 75 -5.80 -5.66 21.63
N ARG A 76 -6.00 -6.65 20.76
CA ARG A 76 -5.86 -6.56 19.30
C ARG A 76 -7.14 -7.01 18.58
N PRO A 77 -8.29 -6.36 18.86
CA PRO A 77 -9.57 -6.73 18.26
C PRO A 77 -9.71 -6.25 16.82
N ASN A 78 -10.52 -7.00 16.07
CA ASN A 78 -11.04 -6.62 14.76
C ASN A 78 -12.51 -6.25 14.91
N LEU A 79 -12.95 -5.20 14.21
CA LEU A 79 -14.33 -4.74 14.21
C LEU A 79 -14.95 -5.02 12.85
N VAL A 80 -16.12 -5.67 12.85
CA VAL A 80 -16.96 -5.83 11.66
C VAL A 80 -18.27 -5.08 11.86
N ALA A 81 -18.55 -4.11 11.01
CA ALA A 81 -19.84 -3.43 10.94
C ALA A 81 -20.54 -3.79 9.62
N ARG A 82 -21.83 -4.11 9.66
CA ARG A 82 -22.56 -4.57 8.47
C ARG A 82 -23.91 -3.86 8.32
N LEU A 83 -24.11 -3.22 7.18
CA LEU A 83 -25.40 -2.74 6.71
C LEU A 83 -25.99 -3.74 5.72
N LYS A 84 -27.16 -4.26 6.04
CA LYS A 84 -27.86 -5.26 5.22
C LYS A 84 -28.49 -4.64 3.98
N GLY A 85 -28.25 -5.28 2.83
CA GLY A 85 -28.93 -5.02 1.58
C GLY A 85 -30.05 -6.02 1.30
N SER A 86 -30.65 -5.95 0.12
CA SER A 86 -31.70 -6.87 -0.33
C SER A 86 -31.18 -8.27 -0.70
N GLY A 87 -29.86 -8.46 -0.76
CA GLY A 87 -29.24 -9.72 -1.19
C GLY A 87 -29.28 -9.98 -2.70
N LYS A 88 -29.65 -9.02 -3.53
CA LYS A 88 -29.62 -9.15 -4.99
C LYS A 88 -28.21 -9.33 -5.56
N LYS A 89 -27.21 -8.75 -4.88
CA LYS A 89 -25.80 -8.84 -5.23
C LYS A 89 -24.99 -9.34 -4.04
N ARG A 90 -23.84 -9.96 -4.29
CA ARG A 90 -22.90 -10.38 -3.25
C ARG A 90 -22.38 -9.16 -2.47
N PRO A 91 -21.96 -9.33 -1.20
CA PRO A 91 -21.50 -8.21 -0.36
C PRO A 91 -20.35 -7.41 -0.95
N LEU A 92 -20.21 -6.16 -0.48
CA LEU A 92 -19.07 -5.27 -0.69
C LEU A 92 -18.36 -5.09 0.65
N LEU A 93 -17.04 -5.29 0.66
CA LEU A 93 -16.18 -5.04 1.81
C LEU A 93 -15.43 -3.71 1.59
N ILE A 94 -15.40 -2.87 2.61
CA ILE A 94 -14.50 -1.72 2.75
C ILE A 94 -13.70 -1.95 4.03
N MET A 95 -12.39 -1.74 4.00
CA MET A 95 -11.54 -2.07 5.16
C MET A 95 -10.35 -1.12 5.31
N GLY A 96 -9.82 -1.08 6.54
CA GLY A 96 -8.58 -0.41 6.87
C GLY A 96 -8.02 -0.97 8.17
N HIS A 97 -6.70 -0.85 8.37
CA HIS A 97 -6.06 -1.32 9.58
C HIS A 97 -5.97 -0.21 10.65
N THR A 98 -5.97 -0.60 11.90
CA THR A 98 -6.00 0.30 13.05
C THR A 98 -4.66 0.44 13.77
N ASP A 99 -3.73 -0.49 13.54
CA ASP A 99 -2.35 -0.41 13.99
C ASP A 99 -1.51 0.55 13.14
N VAL A 100 -0.33 0.84 13.60
CA VAL A 100 0.64 1.71 12.90
C VAL A 100 2.06 1.25 13.25
N VAL A 101 3.04 1.56 12.38
CA VAL A 101 4.46 1.31 12.69
C VAL A 101 4.94 2.14 13.86
N ASN A 102 5.98 1.64 14.56
CA ASN A 102 6.62 2.34 15.67
C ASN A 102 7.18 3.70 15.29
N VAL A 103 7.34 4.55 16.29
CA VAL A 103 7.86 5.91 16.17
C VAL A 103 9.07 6.13 17.10
N ASP A 104 9.94 7.04 16.71
CA ASP A 104 10.92 7.68 17.60
C ASP A 104 10.44 9.12 17.86
N PRO A 105 9.79 9.41 18.99
CA PRO A 105 9.19 10.71 19.25
C PRO A 105 10.20 11.88 19.20
N ALA A 106 11.48 11.60 19.45
CA ALA A 106 12.53 12.63 19.41
C ALA A 106 12.80 13.21 18.02
N LYS A 107 12.36 12.50 16.97
CA LYS A 107 12.51 12.93 15.57
C LYS A 107 11.31 13.73 15.05
N TRP A 108 10.22 13.81 15.80
CA TRP A 108 8.99 14.47 15.36
C TRP A 108 8.96 15.95 15.77
N ILE A 109 8.60 16.83 14.82
CA ILE A 109 8.35 18.26 15.10
C ILE A 109 7.06 18.43 15.91
N HIS A 110 6.02 17.69 15.54
CA HIS A 110 4.78 17.59 16.30
C HIS A 110 4.73 16.21 16.97
N PRO A 111 4.29 16.06 18.22
CA PRO A 111 4.19 14.73 18.85
C PRO A 111 3.42 13.74 17.96
N PRO A 112 3.92 12.51 17.75
CA PRO A 112 3.44 11.59 16.69
C PRO A 112 1.97 11.19 16.81
N PHE A 113 1.37 11.27 18.00
CA PHE A 113 -0.04 10.97 18.25
C PHE A 113 -0.84 12.19 18.71
N SER A 114 -0.38 13.42 18.37
CA SER A 114 -1.10 14.64 18.73
C SER A 114 -2.22 15.00 17.77
N ALA A 115 -2.22 14.48 16.56
CA ALA A 115 -3.11 14.87 15.48
C ALA A 115 -3.08 16.39 15.25
N THR A 116 -1.89 16.99 15.22
CA THR A 116 -1.72 18.45 15.11
C THR A 116 -2.12 18.93 13.73
N ARG A 117 -2.99 19.96 13.69
CA ARG A 117 -3.36 20.65 12.45
C ARG A 117 -2.49 21.88 12.29
N ALA A 118 -1.72 21.95 11.20
CA ALA A 118 -0.87 23.08 10.88
C ALA A 118 -0.69 23.24 9.36
N GLY A 119 -0.80 24.46 8.87
CA GLY A 119 -0.57 24.80 7.45
C GLY A 119 -1.48 24.06 6.45
N GLY A 120 -2.69 23.67 6.85
CA GLY A 120 -3.63 22.90 6.04
C GLY A 120 -3.40 21.39 6.06
N TYR A 121 -2.49 20.91 6.91
CA TYR A 121 -2.18 19.49 7.09
C TYR A 121 -2.54 19.01 8.49
N VAL A 122 -2.81 17.70 8.60
CA VAL A 122 -2.85 16.98 9.87
C VAL A 122 -1.57 16.14 9.98
N TYR A 123 -0.78 16.39 11.02
CA TYR A 123 0.46 15.67 11.32
C TYR A 123 0.19 14.62 12.38
N SER A 124 0.42 13.36 12.06
CA SER A 124 0.38 12.24 13.00
C SER A 124 0.90 10.97 12.35
N ARG A 125 1.40 10.01 13.13
CA ARG A 125 1.55 8.62 12.69
C ARG A 125 0.16 8.05 12.39
N GLY A 126 0.03 7.33 11.26
CA GLY A 126 -1.24 6.78 10.78
C GLY A 126 -2.11 7.79 10.02
N ALA A 127 -1.55 8.96 9.65
CA ALA A 127 -2.31 9.97 8.93
C ALA A 127 -2.60 9.62 7.47
N VAL A 128 -1.74 8.79 6.84
CA VAL A 128 -1.89 8.25 5.49
C VAL A 128 -1.70 6.74 5.43
N ASP A 129 -1.52 6.09 6.62
CA ASP A 129 -1.28 4.68 6.76
C ASP A 129 -1.69 4.18 8.16
N ASP A 130 -2.96 3.78 8.40
CA ASP A 130 -4.10 3.68 7.45
C ASP A 130 -5.39 4.27 8.09
N LYS A 131 -5.27 5.16 9.10
CA LYS A 131 -6.41 5.71 9.84
C LYS A 131 -7.27 6.68 9.00
N ASP A 132 -6.75 7.17 7.87
CA ASP A 132 -7.50 7.91 6.85
C ASP A 132 -8.51 7.00 6.13
N ASN A 133 -8.12 5.76 5.77
CA ASN A 133 -9.03 4.75 5.24
C ASN A 133 -10.06 4.33 6.29
N VAL A 134 -9.63 4.08 7.53
CA VAL A 134 -10.53 3.72 8.63
C VAL A 134 -11.60 4.78 8.83
N VAL A 135 -11.23 6.08 8.85
CA VAL A 135 -12.21 7.15 8.99
C VAL A 135 -13.09 7.32 7.75
N ALA A 136 -12.55 7.10 6.55
CA ALA A 136 -13.35 7.15 5.33
C ALA A 136 -14.43 6.05 5.33
N CYS A 137 -14.07 4.83 5.69
CA CYS A 137 -15.00 3.71 5.85
C CYS A 137 -16.06 3.99 6.92
N LEU A 138 -15.65 4.50 8.10
CA LEU A 138 -16.55 4.92 9.17
C LEU A 138 -17.60 5.91 8.67
N MET A 139 -17.16 6.98 7.98
CA MET A 139 -18.06 8.04 7.50
C MET A 139 -19.04 7.53 6.45
N VAL A 140 -18.58 6.63 5.55
CA VAL A 140 -19.46 5.99 4.56
C VAL A 140 -20.55 5.17 5.25
N MET A 141 -20.20 4.35 6.25
CA MET A 141 -21.19 3.54 6.99
C MET A 141 -22.21 4.41 7.70
N LEU A 142 -21.78 5.49 8.36
CA LEU A 142 -22.66 6.43 9.04
C LEU A 142 -23.60 7.14 8.07
N GLU A 143 -23.10 7.60 6.91
CA GLU A 143 -23.92 8.32 5.93
C GLU A 143 -24.91 7.41 5.20
N LEU A 144 -24.54 6.18 4.86
CA LEU A 144 -25.47 5.19 4.32
C LEU A 144 -26.64 4.96 5.27
N LYS A 145 -26.36 4.83 6.57
CA LYS A 145 -27.38 4.63 7.61
C LYS A 145 -28.25 5.88 7.81
N ARG A 146 -27.64 7.07 7.92
CA ARG A 146 -28.35 8.35 8.15
C ARG A 146 -29.29 8.70 7.02
N ARG A 147 -28.84 8.49 5.78
CA ARG A 147 -29.64 8.77 4.58
C ARG A 147 -30.61 7.65 4.25
N ASN A 148 -30.59 6.56 5.03
CA ASN A 148 -31.43 5.38 4.81
C ASN A 148 -31.38 4.89 3.34
N ILE A 149 -30.17 4.81 2.77
CA ILE A 149 -29.96 4.41 1.37
C ILE A 149 -30.39 2.95 1.20
N PRO A 150 -31.35 2.63 0.32
CA PRO A 150 -31.69 1.26 0.00
C PRO A 150 -30.49 0.58 -0.67
N LEU A 151 -30.11 -0.62 -0.20
CA LEU A 151 -28.93 -1.33 -0.69
C LEU A 151 -29.34 -2.63 -1.43
N GLU A 152 -28.69 -2.90 -2.58
CA GLU A 152 -28.83 -4.17 -3.29
C GLU A 152 -27.91 -5.27 -2.75
N ARG A 153 -26.80 -4.89 -2.10
CA ARG A 153 -25.82 -5.76 -1.45
C ARG A 153 -25.52 -5.30 -0.03
N ASP A 154 -25.09 -6.23 0.82
CA ASP A 154 -24.57 -5.85 2.12
C ASP A 154 -23.30 -4.99 1.92
N VAL A 155 -23.14 -3.95 2.75
CA VAL A 155 -21.89 -3.21 2.88
C VAL A 155 -21.27 -3.58 4.22
N ILE A 156 -20.05 -4.09 4.17
CA ILE A 156 -19.29 -4.56 5.33
C ILE A 156 -18.11 -3.60 5.53
N PHE A 157 -17.91 -3.14 6.74
CA PHE A 157 -16.70 -2.43 7.16
C PHE A 157 -15.90 -3.31 8.10
N LEU A 158 -14.66 -3.62 7.75
CA LEU A 158 -13.68 -4.28 8.59
C LEU A 158 -12.63 -3.24 9.03
N ALA A 159 -12.55 -2.98 10.34
CA ALA A 159 -11.40 -2.30 10.93
C ALA A 159 -10.54 -3.36 11.61
N GLU A 160 -9.38 -3.65 11.03
CA GLU A 160 -8.54 -4.77 11.44
C GLU A 160 -7.30 -4.36 12.22
N ALA A 161 -6.64 -5.35 12.82
CA ALA A 161 -5.44 -5.19 13.62
C ALA A 161 -4.25 -5.89 12.93
N GLY A 162 -3.03 -5.39 13.15
CA GLY A 162 -1.80 -6.14 12.92
C GLY A 162 -1.32 -6.20 11.47
N GLU A 163 -1.76 -5.32 10.59
CA GLU A 163 -1.26 -5.26 9.21
C GLU A 163 0.24 -4.95 9.19
N GLU A 164 0.67 -3.99 9.98
CA GLU A 164 2.04 -3.48 10.04
C GLU A 164 3.01 -4.39 10.80
N GLY A 165 2.49 -5.22 11.68
CA GLY A 165 3.31 -6.09 12.54
C GLY A 165 3.05 -7.56 12.33
N SER A 166 1.91 -8.07 12.75
CA SER A 166 1.54 -9.47 12.64
C SER A 166 0.10 -9.66 12.21
N VAL A 167 -0.09 -9.99 10.97
CA VAL A 167 -1.39 -10.27 10.31
C VAL A 167 -2.18 -11.40 10.95
N ARG A 168 -1.51 -12.19 11.81
CA ARG A 168 -2.14 -13.27 12.58
C ARG A 168 -3.28 -12.79 13.46
N TYR A 169 -3.22 -11.55 13.94
CA TYR A 169 -4.26 -10.97 14.79
C TYR A 169 -5.40 -10.33 14.00
N GLY A 170 -5.15 -9.96 12.75
CA GLY A 170 -6.08 -9.31 11.82
C GLY A 170 -6.59 -10.24 10.74
N ILE A 171 -6.17 -9.96 9.49
CA ILE A 171 -6.75 -10.60 8.30
C ILE A 171 -6.61 -12.12 8.29
N GLU A 172 -5.48 -12.69 8.74
CA GLU A 172 -5.29 -14.13 8.78
C GLU A 172 -6.33 -14.78 9.70
N TYR A 173 -6.52 -14.25 10.92
CA TYR A 173 -7.53 -14.72 11.87
C TYR A 173 -8.96 -14.57 11.30
N MET A 174 -9.27 -13.44 10.67
CA MET A 174 -10.58 -13.21 10.08
C MET A 174 -10.87 -14.17 8.92
N VAL A 175 -9.90 -14.39 8.03
CA VAL A 175 -10.03 -15.29 6.88
C VAL A 175 -10.13 -16.76 7.33
N GLU A 176 -9.36 -17.17 8.33
CA GLU A 176 -9.34 -18.56 8.79
C GLU A 176 -10.55 -18.94 9.66
N LYS A 177 -10.97 -18.05 10.55
CA LYS A 177 -11.95 -18.34 11.59
C LYS A 177 -13.31 -17.66 11.41
N HIS A 178 -13.33 -16.53 10.70
CA HIS A 178 -14.52 -15.66 10.60
C HIS A 178 -14.83 -15.25 9.16
N TRP A 179 -14.47 -16.10 8.19
CA TRP A 179 -14.68 -15.83 6.76
C TRP A 179 -16.11 -15.37 6.41
N PRO A 180 -17.20 -15.99 6.92
CA PRO A 180 -18.57 -15.56 6.59
C PRO A 180 -18.89 -14.12 6.97
N GLU A 181 -18.15 -13.55 7.92
CA GLU A 181 -18.35 -12.17 8.38
C GLU A 181 -17.75 -11.13 7.43
N ILE A 182 -16.76 -11.53 6.61
CA ILE A 182 -16.03 -10.64 5.71
C ILE A 182 -16.10 -11.08 4.23
N GLU A 183 -16.72 -12.21 3.92
CA GLU A 183 -16.87 -12.69 2.54
C GLU A 183 -17.58 -11.66 1.68
N ALA A 184 -16.96 -11.29 0.56
CA ALA A 184 -17.48 -10.27 -0.35
C ALA A 184 -17.20 -10.62 -1.81
N GLU A 185 -17.85 -9.91 -2.73
CA GLU A 185 -17.53 -9.95 -4.16
C GLU A 185 -16.35 -9.04 -4.48
N PHE A 186 -16.36 -7.85 -3.90
CA PHE A 186 -15.36 -6.82 -4.06
C PHE A 186 -14.89 -6.31 -2.70
N CYS A 187 -13.62 -5.88 -2.65
CA CYS A 187 -13.05 -5.21 -1.50
C CYS A 187 -12.36 -3.91 -1.93
N PHE A 188 -12.52 -2.86 -1.12
CA PHE A 188 -11.72 -1.64 -1.16
C PHE A 188 -10.96 -1.51 0.14
N ALA A 189 -9.64 -1.28 0.03
CA ALA A 189 -8.73 -1.15 1.16
C ALA A 189 -7.63 -0.13 0.82
N GLU A 190 -6.65 0.01 1.71
CA GLU A 190 -5.43 0.76 1.45
C GLU A 190 -4.68 0.28 0.21
N GLY A 191 -3.71 1.06 -0.28
CA GLY A 191 -2.76 0.59 -1.27
C GLY A 191 -2.15 1.70 -2.10
N ALA A 192 -2.88 2.26 -3.02
CA ALA A 192 -2.43 3.36 -3.86
C ALA A 192 -3.39 4.54 -3.76
N GLY A 193 -3.09 5.63 -4.40
CA GLY A 193 -3.90 6.84 -4.29
C GLY A 193 -3.74 7.78 -5.47
N VAL A 194 -4.20 8.99 -5.33
CA VAL A 194 -4.06 10.01 -6.38
C VAL A 194 -2.70 10.69 -6.27
N VAL A 195 -1.93 10.62 -7.33
CA VAL A 195 -0.62 11.24 -7.42
C VAL A 195 -0.77 12.72 -7.72
N ARG A 196 -0.27 13.58 -6.82
CA ARG A 196 -0.16 15.02 -7.01
C ARG A 196 1.28 15.42 -7.26
N SER A 197 1.47 16.47 -8.05
CA SER A 197 2.76 17.12 -8.24
C SER A 197 2.53 18.60 -8.49
N GLY A 198 3.29 19.45 -7.80
CA GLY A 198 3.11 20.88 -7.85
C GLY A 198 1.71 21.33 -7.40
N GLY A 199 1.11 20.64 -6.42
CA GLY A 199 -0.20 20.93 -5.88
C GLY A 199 -1.38 20.50 -6.77
N GLN A 200 -1.17 19.77 -7.86
CA GLN A 200 -2.20 19.34 -8.80
C GLN A 200 -2.25 17.82 -8.92
N ALA A 201 -3.45 17.24 -8.92
CA ALA A 201 -3.65 15.84 -9.26
C ALA A 201 -3.19 15.57 -10.70
N ARG A 202 -2.49 14.47 -10.93
CA ARG A 202 -1.95 14.06 -12.23
C ARG A 202 -2.63 12.81 -12.78
N TYR A 203 -2.72 11.78 -11.96
CA TYR A 203 -3.39 10.51 -12.23
C TYR A 203 -3.69 9.81 -10.90
N ALA A 204 -4.58 8.84 -10.94
CA ALA A 204 -4.82 7.94 -9.80
C ALA A 204 -4.19 6.58 -10.07
N GLU A 205 -3.43 6.06 -9.12
CA GLU A 205 -3.02 4.66 -9.07
C GLU A 205 -4.06 3.89 -8.26
N VAL A 206 -4.54 2.75 -8.80
CA VAL A 206 -5.44 1.83 -8.11
C VAL A 206 -4.77 0.48 -8.03
N GLN A 207 -4.45 0.06 -6.82
CA GLN A 207 -3.76 -1.21 -6.61
C GLN A 207 -4.70 -2.37 -6.93
N THR A 208 -4.29 -3.21 -7.88
CA THR A 208 -5.03 -4.42 -8.29
C THR A 208 -4.25 -5.69 -7.99
N THR A 209 -2.98 -5.56 -7.66
CA THR A 209 -2.10 -6.65 -7.24
C THR A 209 -0.89 -6.11 -6.48
N GLU A 210 -0.11 -6.98 -5.91
CA GLU A 210 1.07 -6.64 -5.13
C GLU A 210 2.13 -7.73 -5.20
N LYS A 211 3.34 -7.40 -4.76
CA LYS A 211 4.41 -8.38 -4.62
C LYS A 211 4.29 -9.16 -3.32
N ILE A 212 4.86 -10.37 -3.35
CA ILE A 212 4.93 -11.24 -2.18
C ILE A 212 6.24 -10.95 -1.44
N PRO A 213 6.22 -10.47 -0.18
CA PRO A 213 7.41 -10.33 0.64
C PRO A 213 7.94 -11.72 1.04
N TYR A 214 9.23 -11.91 0.82
CA TYR A 214 9.91 -13.14 1.17
C TYR A 214 11.33 -12.83 1.65
N ALA A 215 11.83 -13.54 2.65
CA ALA A 215 13.17 -13.33 3.17
C ALA A 215 14.03 -14.58 3.05
N VAL A 216 15.31 -14.39 2.73
CA VAL A 216 16.27 -15.48 2.62
C VAL A 216 17.55 -15.12 3.36
N ARG A 217 18.09 -16.05 4.13
CA ARG A 217 19.40 -15.96 4.72
C ARG A 217 20.42 -16.70 3.87
N LEU A 218 21.52 -16.04 3.55
CA LEU A 218 22.73 -16.66 3.01
C LEU A 218 23.68 -16.90 4.18
N VAL A 219 24.05 -18.18 4.41
CA VAL A 219 24.97 -18.56 5.48
C VAL A 219 26.21 -19.16 4.87
N ALA A 220 27.30 -18.39 4.86
CA ALA A 220 28.60 -18.84 4.38
C ALA A 220 29.40 -19.45 5.54
N THR A 221 30.04 -20.61 5.28
CA THR A 221 30.86 -21.29 6.28
C THR A 221 32.31 -21.50 5.78
N GLY A 222 33.24 -21.57 6.74
CA GLY A 222 34.64 -21.80 6.47
C GLY A 222 35.41 -22.10 7.78
N PRO A 223 36.70 -22.55 7.68
CA PRO A 223 37.50 -22.74 8.88
C PRO A 223 37.82 -21.40 9.56
N ALA A 224 37.72 -21.37 10.89
CA ALA A 224 38.22 -20.27 11.69
C ALA A 224 39.75 -20.26 11.72
N GLY A 225 40.38 -19.09 11.93
CA GLY A 225 41.80 -18.99 11.95
C GLY A 225 42.34 -17.65 12.43
N HIS A 226 43.67 -17.55 12.50
CA HIS A 226 44.35 -16.33 12.83
C HIS A 226 44.36 -15.35 11.63
N GLY A 227 43.97 -14.12 11.82
CA GLY A 227 43.85 -13.12 10.74
C GLY A 227 45.14 -12.84 9.97
N SER A 228 46.32 -13.12 10.57
CA SER A 228 47.62 -12.97 9.89
C SER A 228 47.90 -14.07 8.86
N VAL A 229 47.08 -15.13 8.82
CA VAL A 229 47.18 -16.24 7.85
C VAL A 229 45.90 -16.23 7.00
N PRO A 230 45.83 -15.43 5.92
CA PRO A 230 44.62 -15.31 5.11
C PRO A 230 44.20 -16.66 4.47
N LEU A 231 42.94 -17.05 4.73
CA LEU A 231 42.38 -18.28 4.15
C LEU A 231 41.53 -17.96 2.93
N ARG A 232 41.71 -18.65 1.81
CA ARG A 232 40.86 -18.53 0.61
C ARG A 232 39.41 -18.95 0.89
N THR A 233 39.22 -19.77 1.93
CA THR A 233 37.93 -20.31 2.37
C THR A 233 37.29 -19.47 3.48
N ASN A 234 37.79 -18.24 3.71
CA ASN A 234 37.23 -17.33 4.71
C ASN A 234 35.71 -17.08 4.46
N ALA A 235 34.88 -17.34 5.47
CA ALA A 235 33.44 -17.24 5.36
C ALA A 235 32.95 -15.84 4.94
N VAL A 236 33.61 -14.77 5.43
CA VAL A 236 33.28 -13.38 5.05
C VAL A 236 33.54 -13.13 3.56
N VAL A 237 34.66 -13.66 3.02
CA VAL A 237 35.00 -13.51 1.59
C VAL A 237 33.99 -14.24 0.72
N ARG A 238 33.63 -15.48 1.08
CA ARG A 238 32.59 -16.25 0.38
C ARG A 238 31.26 -15.54 0.38
N LEU A 239 30.82 -15.03 1.54
CA LEU A 239 29.59 -14.27 1.66
C LEU A 239 29.61 -13.02 0.77
N ALA A 240 30.69 -12.23 0.82
CA ALA A 240 30.81 -11.01 0.01
C ALA A 240 30.72 -11.33 -1.51
N GLN A 241 31.35 -12.41 -1.97
CA GLN A 241 31.26 -12.87 -3.35
C GLN A 241 29.83 -13.34 -3.71
N ALA A 242 29.16 -14.06 -2.82
CA ALA A 242 27.78 -14.48 -3.02
C ALA A 242 26.83 -13.28 -3.14
N VAL A 243 26.95 -12.31 -2.23
CA VAL A 243 26.13 -11.08 -2.25
C VAL A 243 26.40 -10.26 -3.52
N ALA A 244 27.66 -10.12 -3.94
CA ALA A 244 27.98 -9.41 -5.18
C ALA A 244 27.37 -10.08 -6.42
N LYS A 245 27.40 -11.43 -6.50
CA LYS A 245 26.75 -12.18 -7.58
C LYS A 245 25.23 -11.99 -7.58
N VAL A 246 24.60 -12.04 -6.41
CA VAL A 246 23.15 -11.82 -6.27
C VAL A 246 22.78 -10.39 -6.65
N ALA A 247 23.55 -9.40 -6.23
CA ALA A 247 23.30 -8.00 -6.58
C ALA A 247 23.45 -7.73 -8.09
N ALA A 248 24.33 -8.46 -8.76
CA ALA A 248 24.52 -8.39 -10.23
C ALA A 248 23.47 -9.19 -11.01
N TRP A 249 22.74 -10.10 -10.37
CA TRP A 249 21.77 -10.94 -11.03
C TRP A 249 20.48 -10.19 -11.30
N GLN A 250 20.15 -10.02 -12.58
CA GLN A 250 18.87 -9.46 -12.99
C GLN A 250 17.88 -10.60 -13.23
N THR A 251 16.86 -10.68 -12.39
CA THR A 251 15.73 -11.59 -12.59
C THR A 251 14.97 -11.23 -13.88
N PRO A 252 14.31 -12.20 -14.54
CA PRO A 252 13.59 -11.93 -15.79
C PRO A 252 12.50 -10.87 -15.65
N LEU A 253 12.38 -10.00 -16.66
CA LEU A 253 11.24 -9.11 -16.80
C LEU A 253 9.98 -9.93 -17.13
N ARG A 254 8.91 -9.70 -16.39
CA ARG A 254 7.58 -10.27 -16.64
C ARG A 254 6.49 -9.21 -16.43
N LEU A 255 5.64 -9.04 -17.42
CA LEU A 255 4.45 -8.19 -17.33
C LEU A 255 3.22 -9.06 -17.09
N ASN A 256 2.46 -8.76 -16.07
CA ASN A 256 1.09 -9.24 -15.88
C ASN A 256 0.07 -8.23 -16.46
N ASP A 257 -1.22 -8.55 -16.40
CA ASP A 257 -2.28 -7.69 -16.95
C ASP A 257 -2.28 -6.29 -16.30
N THR A 258 -2.04 -6.21 -14.99
CA THR A 258 -1.95 -4.94 -14.26
C THR A 258 -0.79 -4.09 -14.78
N THR A 259 0.43 -4.64 -14.79
CA THR A 259 1.62 -3.87 -15.17
C THR A 259 1.63 -3.51 -16.64
N ARG A 260 1.08 -4.36 -17.51
CA ARG A 260 0.87 -4.04 -18.93
C ARG A 260 -0.07 -2.84 -19.07
N ALA A 261 -1.26 -2.92 -18.49
CA ALA A 261 -2.24 -1.84 -18.54
C ALA A 261 -1.74 -0.55 -17.86
N TYR A 262 -0.93 -0.67 -16.80
CA TYR A 262 -0.27 0.47 -16.16
C TYR A 262 0.60 1.24 -17.15
N PHE A 263 1.55 0.58 -17.82
CA PHE A 263 2.47 1.25 -18.74
C PHE A 263 1.79 1.73 -20.02
N GLU A 264 0.80 0.99 -20.55
CA GLU A 264 -0.01 1.43 -21.68
C GLU A 264 -0.78 2.73 -21.37
N ARG A 265 -1.45 2.79 -20.20
CA ARG A 265 -2.18 4.00 -19.79
C ARG A 265 -1.25 5.15 -19.41
N LEU A 266 -0.14 4.88 -18.73
CA LEU A 266 0.86 5.88 -18.38
C LEU A 266 1.43 6.54 -19.64
N ALA A 267 1.70 5.77 -20.71
CA ALA A 267 2.17 6.30 -21.98
C ALA A 267 1.20 7.35 -22.59
N THR A 268 -0.11 7.21 -22.36
CA THR A 268 -1.10 8.15 -22.91
C THR A 268 -1.09 9.53 -22.28
N ILE A 269 -0.47 9.66 -21.09
CA ILE A 269 -0.42 10.92 -20.32
C ILE A 269 1.00 11.45 -20.14
N SER A 270 1.96 10.80 -20.78
CA SER A 270 3.40 11.10 -20.70
C SER A 270 3.85 11.93 -21.92
N THR A 271 5.04 12.50 -21.81
CA THR A 271 5.69 13.14 -22.96
C THR A 271 5.94 12.11 -24.08
N PRO A 272 6.09 12.53 -25.35
CA PRO A 272 6.34 11.60 -26.46
C PRO A 272 7.55 10.68 -26.25
N GLU A 273 8.61 11.17 -25.59
CA GLU A 273 9.81 10.40 -25.27
C GLU A 273 9.52 9.34 -24.21
N GLU A 274 8.87 9.71 -23.11
CA GLU A 274 8.46 8.78 -22.05
C GLU A 274 7.47 7.73 -22.58
N ALA A 275 6.48 8.16 -23.36
CA ALA A 275 5.52 7.26 -24.01
C ALA A 275 6.20 6.22 -24.89
N ALA A 276 7.20 6.64 -25.71
CA ALA A 276 7.99 5.73 -26.54
C ALA A 276 8.80 4.73 -25.69
N ARG A 277 9.25 5.14 -24.51
CA ARG A 277 9.96 4.29 -23.54
C ARG A 277 9.00 3.26 -22.94
N TYR A 278 7.86 3.68 -22.39
CA TYR A 278 6.91 2.77 -21.77
C TYR A 278 6.33 1.74 -22.76
N ASN A 279 5.95 2.19 -23.95
CA ASN A 279 5.50 1.32 -25.04
C ASN A 279 6.61 0.36 -25.52
N GLY A 280 7.87 0.77 -25.41
CA GLY A 280 9.03 -0.04 -25.80
C GLY A 280 9.31 -1.24 -24.86
N LEU A 281 8.75 -1.27 -23.65
CA LEU A 281 8.93 -2.38 -22.70
C LEU A 281 8.43 -3.73 -23.23
N VAL A 282 7.39 -3.72 -24.05
CA VAL A 282 6.82 -4.92 -24.69
C VAL A 282 7.57 -5.35 -25.96
N HIS A 283 8.53 -4.57 -26.42
CA HIS A 283 9.33 -4.86 -27.64
C HIS A 283 10.69 -5.44 -27.29
N PRO A 284 10.97 -6.71 -27.61
CA PRO A 284 12.20 -7.41 -27.18
C PRO A 284 13.50 -6.67 -27.53
N GLY A 285 13.57 -6.02 -28.70
CA GLY A 285 14.77 -5.34 -29.17
C GLY A 285 15.16 -4.06 -28.43
N ARG A 286 14.27 -3.48 -27.61
CA ARG A 286 14.50 -2.20 -26.87
C ARG A 286 14.38 -2.39 -25.34
N SER A 287 13.88 -3.50 -24.92
CA SER A 287 13.54 -3.75 -23.51
C SER A 287 14.74 -3.63 -22.55
N ALA A 288 15.93 -4.10 -22.96
CA ALA A 288 17.12 -4.08 -22.09
C ALA A 288 17.58 -2.63 -21.77
N GLU A 289 17.67 -1.77 -22.79
CA GLU A 289 18.04 -0.35 -22.63
C GLU A 289 17.02 0.41 -21.75
N ILE A 290 15.72 0.13 -21.99
CA ILE A 290 14.65 0.75 -21.20
C ILE A 290 14.70 0.31 -19.75
N GLN A 291 14.96 -0.97 -19.48
CA GLN A 291 15.10 -1.48 -18.10
C GLN A 291 16.27 -0.81 -17.36
N GLU A 292 17.41 -0.63 -18.02
CA GLU A 292 18.55 0.08 -17.43
C GLU A 292 18.20 1.55 -17.11
N TYR A 293 17.52 2.24 -18.04
CA TYR A 293 17.04 3.59 -17.77
C TYR A 293 16.11 3.64 -16.56
N LEU A 294 15.11 2.72 -16.48
CA LEU A 294 14.16 2.67 -15.37
C LEU A 294 14.86 2.33 -14.05
N ALA A 295 15.86 1.46 -14.06
CA ALA A 295 16.61 1.09 -12.86
C ALA A 295 17.29 2.31 -12.20
N VAL A 296 17.78 3.25 -13.02
CA VAL A 296 18.49 4.45 -12.56
C VAL A 296 17.53 5.61 -12.23
N HIS A 297 16.54 5.84 -13.11
CA HIS A 297 15.72 7.06 -13.04
C HIS A 297 14.31 6.85 -12.48
N GLU A 298 13.79 5.61 -12.53
CA GLU A 298 12.43 5.26 -12.11
C GLU A 298 12.42 3.92 -11.35
N PRO A 299 13.19 3.78 -10.24
CA PRO A 299 13.42 2.49 -9.58
C PRO A 299 12.15 1.81 -9.11
N ARG A 300 11.11 2.56 -8.70
CA ARG A 300 9.80 2.00 -8.33
C ARG A 300 9.15 1.29 -9.53
N ARG A 301 9.15 1.91 -10.70
CA ARG A 301 8.60 1.32 -11.94
C ARG A 301 9.45 0.14 -12.42
N HIS A 302 10.78 0.24 -12.31
CA HIS A 302 11.65 -0.89 -12.58
C HIS A 302 11.34 -2.10 -11.68
N ALA A 303 11.14 -1.85 -10.39
CA ALA A 303 10.79 -2.91 -9.43
C ALA A 303 9.45 -3.61 -9.75
N MET A 304 8.48 -2.93 -10.37
CA MET A 304 7.22 -3.54 -10.81
C MET A 304 7.40 -4.60 -11.91
N LEU A 305 8.51 -4.60 -12.61
CA LEU A 305 8.71 -5.44 -13.81
C LEU A 305 9.28 -6.83 -13.50
N ARG A 306 9.72 -7.09 -12.28
CA ARG A 306 10.45 -8.32 -11.94
C ARG A 306 10.40 -8.65 -10.45
N THR A 307 10.72 -9.89 -10.09
CA THR A 307 11.08 -10.22 -8.71
C THR A 307 12.35 -9.46 -8.34
N SER A 308 12.30 -8.62 -7.30
CA SER A 308 13.46 -7.85 -6.84
C SER A 308 14.09 -8.49 -5.60
N ILE A 309 15.43 -8.39 -5.51
CA ILE A 309 16.22 -8.96 -4.41
C ILE A 309 17.16 -7.87 -3.89
N SER A 310 17.07 -7.58 -2.60
CA SER A 310 17.89 -6.57 -1.92
C SER A 310 18.64 -7.18 -0.74
N PRO A 311 19.98 -7.21 -0.72
CA PRO A 311 20.76 -7.64 0.43
C PRO A 311 20.83 -6.49 1.46
N ASN A 312 20.00 -6.56 2.51
CA ASN A 312 19.83 -5.46 3.46
C ASN A 312 20.61 -5.62 4.75
N ILE A 313 20.97 -6.86 5.15
CA ILE A 313 21.69 -7.11 6.40
C ILE A 313 22.92 -7.98 6.11
N LEU A 314 24.08 -7.58 6.64
CA LEU A 314 25.34 -8.34 6.59
C LEU A 314 25.89 -8.50 8.00
N LYS A 315 26.30 -9.71 8.37
CA LYS A 315 26.93 -10.04 9.64
C LYS A 315 28.13 -10.93 9.40
N GLY A 316 29.28 -10.66 10.06
CA GLY A 316 30.43 -11.55 9.93
C GLY A 316 31.63 -11.01 10.72
N GLY A 317 32.28 -11.92 11.47
CA GLY A 317 33.40 -11.59 12.32
C GLY A 317 33.03 -10.79 13.57
N TYR A 318 33.91 -10.83 14.56
CA TYR A 318 33.75 -10.10 15.82
C TYR A 318 35.06 -9.46 16.29
N ARG A 319 36.18 -9.80 15.64
CA ARG A 319 37.52 -9.29 16.03
C ARG A 319 38.45 -9.25 14.82
N VAL A 320 39.22 -8.20 14.66
CA VAL A 320 40.04 -7.94 13.48
C VAL A 320 41.08 -9.02 13.19
N ASN A 321 41.64 -9.66 14.23
CA ASN A 321 42.68 -10.68 14.10
C ASN A 321 42.15 -12.14 14.12
N VAL A 322 40.84 -12.31 13.94
CA VAL A 322 40.17 -13.65 13.90
C VAL A 322 39.41 -13.81 12.58
N ILE A 323 39.70 -14.87 11.84
CA ILE A 323 38.91 -15.31 10.71
C ILE A 323 37.69 -16.05 11.26
N PRO A 324 36.45 -15.60 11.01
CA PRO A 324 35.26 -16.27 11.52
C PRO A 324 34.95 -17.54 10.75
N SER A 325 34.33 -18.54 11.41
CA SER A 325 33.86 -19.77 10.80
C SER A 325 32.54 -19.60 10.04
N GLU A 326 31.81 -18.50 10.28
CA GLU A 326 30.51 -18.22 9.68
C GLU A 326 30.34 -16.73 9.40
N ALA A 327 29.61 -16.41 8.32
CA ALA A 327 29.13 -15.10 7.99
C ALA A 327 27.74 -15.21 7.36
N GLU A 328 26.87 -14.22 7.59
CA GLU A 328 25.46 -14.24 7.18
C GLU A 328 25.06 -12.96 6.45
N ALA A 329 24.21 -13.12 5.42
CA ALA A 329 23.47 -12.01 4.82
C ALA A 329 21.96 -12.32 4.85
N THR A 330 21.14 -11.27 5.03
CA THR A 330 19.69 -11.38 4.83
C THR A 330 19.30 -10.62 3.58
N LEU A 331 18.59 -11.32 2.69
CA LEU A 331 18.03 -10.80 1.44
C LEU A 331 16.54 -10.52 1.65
N ASP A 332 16.08 -9.32 1.35
CA ASP A 332 14.66 -9.00 1.14
C ASP A 332 14.32 -9.32 -0.32
N ILE A 333 13.41 -10.25 -0.54
CA ILE A 333 12.89 -10.63 -1.85
C ILE A 333 11.47 -10.12 -1.95
N ARG A 334 11.18 -9.38 -3.03
CA ARG A 334 9.82 -8.98 -3.38
C ARG A 334 9.44 -9.71 -4.66
N ALA A 335 8.81 -10.87 -4.49
CA ALA A 335 8.47 -11.76 -5.57
C ALA A 335 7.26 -11.26 -6.35
N LEU A 336 7.20 -11.52 -7.66
CA LEU A 336 5.99 -11.31 -8.44
C LEU A 336 4.86 -12.22 -7.93
N PRO A 337 3.58 -11.84 -8.08
CA PRO A 337 2.46 -12.61 -7.52
C PRO A 337 2.32 -14.03 -8.07
N ASP A 338 2.91 -14.31 -9.22
CA ASP A 338 2.97 -15.61 -9.91
C ASP A 338 4.34 -16.29 -9.81
N GLU A 339 5.21 -15.86 -8.88
CA GLU A 339 6.56 -16.41 -8.74
C GLU A 339 6.56 -17.84 -8.19
N ASP A 340 7.28 -18.73 -8.85
CA ASP A 340 7.63 -20.05 -8.33
C ASP A 340 8.81 -19.92 -7.36
N LEU A 341 8.50 -19.73 -6.07
CA LEU A 341 9.52 -19.54 -5.03
C LEU A 341 10.52 -20.69 -4.92
N PRO A 342 10.14 -21.98 -4.95
CA PRO A 342 11.09 -23.09 -4.99
C PRO A 342 12.09 -22.96 -6.14
N ARG A 343 11.62 -22.67 -7.35
CA ARG A 343 12.46 -22.48 -8.54
C ARG A 343 13.36 -21.25 -8.42
N LEU A 344 12.85 -20.14 -7.86
CA LEU A 344 13.64 -18.93 -7.60
C LEU A 344 14.81 -19.25 -6.66
N LEU A 345 14.59 -20.03 -5.60
CA LEU A 345 15.65 -20.43 -4.67
C LEU A 345 16.70 -21.34 -5.33
N GLU A 346 16.31 -22.21 -6.25
CA GLU A 346 17.25 -23.02 -7.03
C GLU A 346 18.09 -22.12 -7.96
N GLN A 347 17.48 -21.17 -8.64
CA GLN A 347 18.20 -20.20 -9.46
C GLN A 347 19.18 -19.38 -8.63
N LEU A 348 18.76 -18.93 -7.44
CA LEU A 348 19.61 -18.19 -6.51
C LEU A 348 20.85 -19.03 -6.10
N ARG A 349 20.67 -20.32 -5.78
CA ARG A 349 21.79 -21.25 -5.51
C ARG A 349 22.73 -21.37 -6.71
N GLY A 350 22.16 -21.46 -7.91
CA GLY A 350 22.92 -21.51 -9.16
C GLY A 350 23.75 -20.24 -9.41
N VAL A 351 23.19 -19.06 -9.14
CA VAL A 351 23.89 -17.76 -9.25
C VAL A 351 25.05 -17.67 -8.27
N ILE A 352 24.81 -18.06 -7.01
CA ILE A 352 25.84 -18.07 -5.97
C ILE A 352 26.97 -19.04 -6.34
N ASN A 353 26.63 -20.25 -6.76
CA ASN A 353 27.55 -21.30 -7.17
C ASN A 353 28.73 -21.48 -6.19
N ASP A 354 28.43 -21.62 -4.90
CA ASP A 354 29.36 -21.97 -3.83
C ASP A 354 28.63 -22.89 -2.83
N PRO A 355 29.03 -24.21 -2.74
CA PRO A 355 28.35 -25.16 -1.86
C PRO A 355 28.53 -24.87 -0.37
N ALA A 356 29.48 -23.99 -0.01
CA ALA A 356 29.68 -23.55 1.37
C ALA A 356 28.80 -22.34 1.75
N VAL A 357 27.98 -21.85 0.81
CA VAL A 357 26.96 -20.81 1.07
C VAL A 357 25.59 -21.44 1.01
N LYS A 358 24.97 -21.63 2.15
CA LYS A 358 23.60 -22.15 2.25
C LYS A 358 22.58 -21.03 1.98
N VAL A 359 21.53 -21.35 1.21
CA VAL A 359 20.37 -20.49 0.96
C VAL A 359 19.22 -21.02 1.79
N ILE A 360 18.86 -20.31 2.84
CA ILE A 360 17.88 -20.74 3.85
C ILE A 360 16.71 -19.74 3.86
N PRO A 361 15.46 -20.19 3.61
CA PRO A 361 14.29 -19.35 3.85
C PRO A 361 14.31 -18.81 5.27
N ALA A 362 14.07 -17.51 5.43
CA ALA A 362 13.94 -16.90 6.75
C ALA A 362 12.47 -16.90 7.16
N GLU A 363 12.22 -17.09 8.45
CA GLU A 363 10.89 -16.92 9.00
C GLU A 363 10.49 -15.45 8.88
N ARG A 364 9.37 -15.20 8.23
CA ARG A 364 8.75 -13.88 8.06
C ARG A 364 7.27 -14.11 7.80
N ASP A 365 6.44 -13.23 8.28
CA ASP A 365 5.06 -13.17 7.85
C ASP A 365 5.03 -12.89 6.34
N THR A 366 4.52 -13.87 5.60
CA THR A 366 4.39 -13.80 4.14
C THR A 366 2.93 -13.60 3.79
N ARG A 367 2.66 -12.89 2.70
CA ARG A 367 1.32 -12.85 2.11
C ARG A 367 1.12 -14.03 1.16
N PRO A 368 -0.08 -14.61 1.06
CA PRO A 368 -0.33 -15.68 0.12
C PRO A 368 -0.18 -15.19 -1.34
N PRO A 369 0.31 -16.02 -2.26
CA PRO A 369 0.26 -15.71 -3.68
C PRO A 369 -1.21 -15.60 -4.12
N ALA A 370 -1.52 -14.56 -4.89
CA ALA A 370 -2.86 -14.30 -5.35
C ALA A 370 -2.87 -13.71 -6.76
N PRO A 371 -3.83 -14.07 -7.62
CA PRO A 371 -3.96 -13.46 -8.94
C PRO A 371 -4.28 -11.97 -8.81
N PRO A 372 -3.91 -11.15 -9.82
CA PRO A 372 -4.38 -9.77 -9.90
C PRO A 372 -5.89 -9.68 -9.94
N SER A 373 -6.47 -8.69 -9.27
CA SER A 373 -7.89 -8.35 -9.40
C SER A 373 -8.21 -7.91 -10.83
N ARG A 374 -9.36 -8.31 -11.33
CA ARG A 374 -9.78 -8.10 -12.72
C ARG A 374 -10.09 -6.63 -13.01
N LEU A 375 -9.60 -6.10 -14.13
CA LEU A 375 -9.84 -4.72 -14.56
C LEU A 375 -11.22 -4.51 -15.21
N GLY A 376 -11.88 -5.59 -15.66
CA GLY A 376 -13.18 -5.53 -16.34
C GLY A 376 -14.41 -5.55 -15.42
N THR A 377 -14.27 -5.43 -14.11
CA THR A 377 -15.36 -5.52 -13.13
C THR A 377 -16.20 -4.23 -13.04
N GLU A 378 -17.42 -4.33 -12.51
CA GLU A 378 -18.21 -3.13 -12.16
C GLU A 378 -17.49 -2.29 -11.09
N ALA A 379 -16.76 -2.93 -10.17
CA ALA A 379 -16.04 -2.25 -9.10
C ALA A 379 -14.88 -1.39 -9.65
N PHE A 380 -14.06 -1.92 -10.55
CA PHE A 380 -12.98 -1.13 -11.15
C PHE A 380 -13.52 0.05 -11.97
N ARG A 381 -14.61 -0.17 -12.74
CA ARG A 381 -15.28 0.93 -13.46
C ARG A 381 -15.87 2.00 -12.53
N ALA A 382 -16.40 1.59 -11.37
CA ALA A 382 -16.89 2.52 -10.35
C ALA A 382 -15.75 3.40 -9.81
N VAL A 383 -14.57 2.81 -9.55
CA VAL A 383 -13.38 3.56 -9.16
C VAL A 383 -12.96 4.55 -10.24
N GLU A 384 -12.88 4.12 -11.52
CA GLU A 384 -12.54 5.02 -12.64
C GLU A 384 -13.52 6.20 -12.76
N ALA A 385 -14.82 5.93 -12.59
CA ALA A 385 -15.84 6.97 -12.61
C ALA A 385 -15.71 7.94 -11.44
N ALA A 386 -15.47 7.44 -10.23
CA ALA A 386 -15.27 8.24 -9.04
C ALA A 386 -13.99 9.10 -9.12
N VAL A 387 -12.87 8.54 -9.58
CA VAL A 387 -11.62 9.29 -9.84
C VAL A 387 -11.87 10.44 -10.79
N ARG A 388 -12.53 10.16 -11.91
CA ARG A 388 -12.87 11.21 -12.90
C ARG A 388 -13.77 12.29 -12.32
N LYS A 389 -14.77 11.90 -11.53
CA LYS A 389 -15.73 12.83 -10.92
C LYS A 389 -15.09 13.73 -9.86
N ILE A 390 -14.25 13.16 -8.99
CA ILE A 390 -13.70 13.85 -7.81
C ILE A 390 -12.39 14.58 -8.12
N TYR A 391 -11.52 13.95 -8.93
CA TYR A 391 -10.17 14.44 -9.17
C TYR A 391 -9.94 14.92 -10.62
N GLY A 392 -10.80 14.52 -11.57
CA GLY A 392 -10.69 14.94 -12.97
C GLY A 392 -9.51 14.34 -13.74
N VAL A 393 -8.92 13.24 -13.23
CA VAL A 393 -7.69 12.65 -13.77
C VAL A 393 -7.92 11.21 -14.27
N PRO A 394 -7.01 10.66 -15.09
CA PRO A 394 -7.05 9.26 -15.51
C PRO A 394 -6.67 8.31 -14.38
N THR A 395 -7.12 7.04 -14.52
CA THR A 395 -6.84 5.94 -13.58
C THR A 395 -5.89 4.93 -14.20
N LEU A 396 -4.83 4.58 -13.46
CA LEU A 396 -3.87 3.56 -13.80
C LEU A 396 -4.04 2.36 -12.84
N PRO A 397 -4.24 1.13 -13.32
CA PRO A 397 -4.13 -0.05 -12.47
C PRO A 397 -2.67 -0.21 -12.03
N TYR A 398 -2.45 -0.49 -10.76
CA TYR A 398 -1.11 -0.45 -10.16
C TYR A 398 -0.77 -1.79 -9.47
N MET A 399 0.48 -2.21 -9.56
CA MET A 399 1.04 -3.30 -8.76
C MET A 399 1.93 -2.71 -7.66
N SER A 400 1.53 -2.88 -6.40
CA SER A 400 2.35 -2.47 -5.27
C SER A 400 3.66 -3.30 -5.22
N THR A 401 4.75 -2.62 -4.90
CA THR A 401 6.02 -3.28 -4.57
C THR A 401 6.10 -3.68 -3.09
N GLY A 402 5.17 -3.16 -2.27
CA GLY A 402 4.87 -3.59 -0.91
C GLY A 402 3.90 -4.76 -0.89
N ALA A 403 3.27 -4.97 0.25
CA ALA A 403 2.23 -5.99 0.45
C ALA A 403 1.15 -5.41 1.35
N THR A 404 -0.07 -5.88 1.19
CA THR A 404 -1.24 -5.49 1.98
C THR A 404 -2.05 -6.72 2.37
N ASP A 405 -3.00 -6.56 3.24
CA ASP A 405 -3.88 -7.65 3.66
C ASP A 405 -4.89 -8.08 2.58
N MET A 406 -5.03 -7.28 1.51
CA MET A 406 -5.83 -7.68 0.34
C MET A 406 -5.34 -8.97 -0.33
N ALA A 407 -4.08 -9.37 -0.17
CA ALA A 407 -3.58 -10.64 -0.71
C ALA A 407 -4.37 -11.85 -0.18
N TYR A 408 -4.74 -11.85 1.11
CA TYR A 408 -5.54 -12.92 1.72
C TYR A 408 -6.94 -13.02 1.11
N LEU A 409 -7.56 -11.91 0.83
CA LEU A 409 -8.89 -11.83 0.21
C LEU A 409 -8.82 -12.25 -1.27
N ARG A 410 -7.83 -11.76 -2.02
CA ARG A 410 -7.60 -12.17 -3.41
C ARG A 410 -7.33 -13.67 -3.54
N ALA A 411 -6.60 -14.27 -2.61
CA ALA A 411 -6.37 -15.71 -2.57
C ALA A 411 -7.67 -16.52 -2.36
N ARG A 412 -8.73 -15.89 -1.84
CA ARG A 412 -10.09 -16.44 -1.70
C ARG A 412 -11.01 -16.06 -2.86
N GLY A 413 -10.52 -15.39 -3.89
CA GLY A 413 -11.28 -15.04 -5.10
C GLY A 413 -12.08 -13.73 -5.00
N VAL A 414 -11.79 -12.87 -4.02
CA VAL A 414 -12.35 -11.51 -3.95
C VAL A 414 -11.54 -10.60 -4.85
N ASP A 415 -12.18 -9.81 -5.71
CA ASP A 415 -11.49 -8.74 -6.44
C ASP A 415 -11.28 -7.55 -5.49
N CYS A 416 -10.03 -7.27 -5.15
CA CYS A 416 -9.66 -6.23 -4.20
C CYS A 416 -8.94 -5.07 -4.90
N TYR A 417 -9.35 -3.85 -4.60
CA TYR A 417 -8.80 -2.62 -5.18
C TYR A 417 -8.29 -1.72 -4.06
N GLY A 418 -6.97 -1.48 -4.06
CA GLY A 418 -6.36 -0.56 -3.11
C GLY A 418 -6.50 0.87 -3.60
N VAL A 419 -7.03 1.71 -2.74
CA VAL A 419 -7.28 3.12 -2.97
C VAL A 419 -6.74 3.94 -1.81
N GLY A 420 -6.48 5.21 -2.03
CA GLY A 420 -5.94 6.11 -1.00
C GLY A 420 -6.20 7.57 -1.34
N PRO A 421 -5.88 8.48 -0.41
CA PRO A 421 -6.00 9.91 -0.62
C PRO A 421 -5.06 10.42 -1.68
N ALA A 422 -5.23 11.66 -2.08
CA ALA A 422 -4.26 12.31 -2.95
C ALA A 422 -3.06 12.79 -2.12
N THR A 423 -1.85 12.40 -2.56
CA THR A 423 -0.59 12.74 -1.89
C THR A 423 0.38 13.42 -2.86
N ASP A 424 1.14 14.39 -2.35
CA ASP A 424 2.18 15.05 -3.14
C ASP A 424 3.42 14.15 -3.23
N ILE A 425 3.91 13.90 -4.46
CA ILE A 425 5.10 13.07 -4.69
C ILE A 425 6.35 13.67 -4.02
N GLU A 426 6.32 14.97 -3.76
CA GLU A 426 7.39 15.70 -3.09
C GLU A 426 7.44 15.43 -1.58
N ASP A 427 6.38 14.92 -0.97
CA ASP A 427 6.29 14.67 0.47
C ASP A 427 7.16 13.49 0.91
N GLY A 428 7.19 12.40 0.15
CA GLY A 428 8.01 11.24 0.45
C GLY A 428 9.50 11.58 0.64
N PRO A 429 10.19 12.19 -0.36
CA PRO A 429 11.59 12.61 -0.25
C PRO A 429 11.86 13.64 0.86
N LYS A 430 10.85 14.40 1.29
CA LYS A 430 10.96 15.36 2.39
C LYS A 430 10.67 14.75 3.76
N GLY A 431 10.34 13.47 3.83
CA GLY A 431 10.05 12.77 5.09
C GLY A 431 8.65 13.03 5.64
N PHE A 432 7.63 13.26 4.79
CA PHE A 432 6.25 13.50 5.19
C PHE A 432 5.27 12.37 4.78
N GLY A 433 5.75 11.34 4.08
CA GLY A 433 4.93 10.20 3.67
C GLY A 433 4.71 9.15 4.75
N ALA A 434 4.04 8.06 4.41
CA ALA A 434 3.87 6.87 5.26
C ALA A 434 5.23 6.38 5.80
N HIS A 435 5.24 5.85 7.03
CA HIS A 435 6.42 5.35 7.74
C HIS A 435 7.53 6.39 8.02
N SER A 436 7.33 7.66 7.63
CA SER A 436 8.32 8.72 7.89
C SER A 436 8.19 9.30 9.30
N ASP A 437 9.18 10.11 9.69
CA ASP A 437 9.20 10.77 11.02
C ASP A 437 8.34 12.05 11.07
N GLN A 438 7.64 12.42 10.00
CA GLN A 438 6.79 13.61 9.89
C GLN A 438 5.54 13.36 9.06
N GLU A 439 4.97 12.16 9.16
CA GLU A 439 3.79 11.75 8.40
C GLU A 439 2.66 12.77 8.51
N ARG A 440 2.05 13.10 7.35
CA ARG A 440 0.98 14.08 7.28
C ARG A 440 0.03 13.81 6.11
N ILE A 441 -1.19 14.31 6.26
CA ILE A 441 -2.19 14.36 5.19
C ILE A 441 -2.69 15.80 5.00
N LEU A 442 -2.94 16.21 3.75
CA LEU A 442 -3.62 17.48 3.48
C LEU A 442 -5.10 17.36 3.85
N GLU A 443 -5.62 18.29 4.67
CA GLU A 443 -7.00 18.24 5.19
C GLU A 443 -8.04 18.17 4.05
N GLU A 444 -7.83 18.92 2.98
CA GLU A 444 -8.71 18.92 1.83
C GLU A 444 -8.75 17.53 1.15
N GLU A 445 -7.60 16.84 1.08
CA GLU A 445 -7.51 15.52 0.42
C GLU A 445 -8.11 14.41 1.29
N LEU A 446 -8.05 14.50 2.60
CA LEU A 446 -8.83 13.63 3.49
C LEU A 446 -10.33 13.75 3.18
N HIS A 447 -10.84 14.99 3.08
CA HIS A 447 -12.27 15.21 2.80
C HIS A 447 -12.66 14.74 1.38
N ARG A 448 -11.80 14.94 0.40
CA ARG A 448 -11.98 14.40 -0.96
C ARG A 448 -12.00 12.88 -0.97
N PHE A 449 -11.15 12.25 -0.17
CA PHE A 449 -11.06 10.80 -0.06
C PHE A 449 -12.34 10.19 0.53
N VAL A 450 -12.92 10.80 1.55
CA VAL A 450 -14.25 10.39 2.07
C VAL A 450 -15.32 10.48 0.99
N ARG A 451 -15.34 11.57 0.20
CA ARG A 451 -16.27 11.71 -0.93
C ARG A 451 -16.03 10.67 -2.02
N PHE A 452 -14.78 10.36 -2.29
CA PHE A 452 -14.38 9.34 -3.25
C PHE A 452 -14.89 7.96 -2.83
N HIS A 453 -14.68 7.55 -1.57
CA HIS A 453 -15.23 6.32 -1.02
C HIS A 453 -16.76 6.27 -1.10
N TRP A 454 -17.42 7.36 -0.76
CA TRP A 454 -18.87 7.49 -0.87
C TRP A 454 -19.36 7.22 -2.30
N GLU A 455 -18.75 7.85 -3.30
CA GLU A 455 -19.12 7.67 -4.71
C GLU A 455 -18.98 6.22 -5.17
N ILE A 456 -17.89 5.56 -4.79
CA ILE A 456 -17.67 4.15 -5.13
C ILE A 456 -18.73 3.27 -4.49
N VAL A 457 -18.91 3.40 -3.18
CA VAL A 457 -19.80 2.50 -2.42
C VAL A 457 -21.24 2.69 -2.85
N VAL A 458 -21.72 3.92 -3.00
CA VAL A 458 -23.09 4.19 -3.46
C VAL A 458 -23.32 3.67 -4.87
N SER A 459 -22.38 3.87 -5.79
CA SER A 459 -22.53 3.39 -7.18
C SER A 459 -22.62 1.87 -7.29
N LEU A 460 -22.03 1.13 -6.33
CA LEU A 460 -22.00 -0.33 -6.34
C LEU A 460 -23.11 -0.97 -5.51
N ALA A 461 -23.49 -0.32 -4.42
CA ALA A 461 -24.34 -0.92 -3.41
C ALA A 461 -25.76 -0.35 -3.35
N ALA A 462 -25.98 0.92 -3.75
CA ALA A 462 -27.32 1.50 -3.69
C ALA A 462 -28.26 0.88 -4.72
N ALA A 463 -29.52 0.73 -4.35
CA ALA A 463 -30.58 0.38 -5.28
C ALA A 463 -30.85 1.57 -6.22
N PRO A 464 -31.21 1.32 -7.49
CA PRO A 464 -31.53 2.35 -8.46
C PRO A 464 -32.68 3.26 -8.03
#